data_b06a669d61a0cdb3f11c64837c7f3ce9
#
_entry.id   b06a669d61a0cdb3f11c64837c7f3ce9
#
_cell.length_a   1.000
_cell.length_b   1.000
_cell.length_c   1.000
_cell.angle_alpha   90.00
_cell.angle_beta   90.00
_cell.angle_gamma   90.00
#
_symmetry.space_group_name_H-M   'P 1'
#
loop_
_entity.id
_entity.type
_entity.pdbx_description
1 polymer ?
#
loop_
_entity_poly.entity_id
_entity_poly.type
_entity_poly.pdbx_seq_one_letter_code
_entity_poly.pdbx_strand_id
1 'polypeptide(L)'
;MKENNDDIVVYNKACPLLAPLAGEGWTTNKIAKLTIKEYLSVFSDIDSLILGCTHYPLFEKVIKEELYDVDVVNTGIIIAEYLKTVLIINKSRKKVEDLFYLTDVESNFINIARKILNKKINIELIEI
;
A
#
# COMPACT_ATOMS: atom_id res chain seq x y z
N MET A 1 6.08 22.45 -13.73
CA MET A 1 5.93 23.28 -12.52
C MET A 1 6.74 22.61 -11.42
N LYS A 2 7.85 23.20 -11.06
CA LYS A 2 8.67 22.77 -9.91
C LYS A 2 8.72 23.97 -8.98
N GLU A 3 7.90 23.97 -7.97
CA GLU A 3 8.26 24.64 -6.74
C GLU A 3 9.03 23.61 -5.93
N ASN A 4 10.34 23.58 -6.09
CA ASN A 4 11.21 22.94 -5.13
C ASN A 4 11.18 23.83 -3.90
N ASN A 5 10.57 23.37 -2.83
CA ASN A 5 10.73 23.99 -1.53
C ASN A 5 12.08 23.48 -1.01
N ASP A 6 13.09 24.35 -1.06
CA ASP A 6 14.47 24.02 -0.67
C ASP A 6 14.59 23.71 0.83
N ASP A 7 13.51 23.88 1.60
CA ASP A 7 13.44 23.63 3.05
C ASP A 7 13.01 22.17 3.38
N ILE A 8 12.69 21.33 2.38
CA ILE A 8 12.28 19.95 2.61
C ILE A 8 13.50 19.04 2.69
N VAL A 9 13.68 18.38 3.84
CA VAL A 9 14.69 17.36 4.04
C VAL A 9 14.07 15.98 3.85
N VAL A 10 14.63 15.18 2.94
CA VAL A 10 14.09 13.85 2.60
C VAL A 10 15.05 12.75 3.05
N TYR A 11 14.55 11.85 3.88
CA TYR A 11 15.23 10.63 4.29
C TYR A 11 14.65 9.43 3.57
N ASN A 12 15.47 8.45 3.22
CA ASN A 12 15.02 7.22 2.57
C ASN A 12 15.37 5.99 3.41
N LYS A 13 14.43 5.05 3.52
CA LYS A 13 14.62 3.76 4.18
C LYS A 13 14.00 2.64 3.37
N ALA A 14 14.83 1.72 2.90
CA ALA A 14 14.34 0.48 2.32
C ALA A 14 13.85 -0.48 3.41
N CYS A 15 12.68 -1.11 3.19
CA CYS A 15 12.05 -2.03 4.13
C CYS A 15 11.80 -3.39 3.44
N PRO A 16 12.87 -4.15 3.09
CA PRO A 16 12.78 -5.33 2.23
C PRO A 16 11.89 -6.45 2.78
N LEU A 17 11.75 -6.58 4.11
CA LEU A 17 10.94 -7.62 4.73
C LEU A 17 9.43 -7.34 4.65
N LEU A 18 8.99 -6.11 4.38
CA LEU A 18 7.56 -5.80 4.39
C LEU A 18 6.83 -6.45 3.21
N ALA A 19 7.43 -6.58 2.03
CA ALA A 19 6.79 -7.24 0.90
C ALA A 19 6.58 -8.75 1.15
N PRO A 20 7.58 -9.55 1.59
CA PRO A 20 7.36 -10.93 2.03
C PRO A 20 6.31 -11.08 3.14
N LEU A 21 6.34 -10.23 4.16
CA LEU A 21 5.35 -10.26 5.23
C LEU A 21 3.93 -9.99 4.72
N ALA A 22 3.78 -9.07 3.75
CA ALA A 22 2.51 -8.84 3.09
C ALA A 22 2.04 -10.06 2.30
N GLY A 23 2.94 -10.74 1.59
CA GLY A 23 2.67 -11.99 0.87
C GLY A 23 2.18 -13.11 1.78
N GLU A 24 2.67 -13.18 3.02
CA GLU A 24 2.17 -14.10 4.05
C GLU A 24 0.87 -13.61 4.73
N GLY A 25 0.41 -12.40 4.45
CA GLY A 25 -0.72 -11.78 5.13
C GLY A 25 -0.42 -11.35 6.57
N TRP A 26 0.85 -11.24 6.93
CA TRP A 26 1.32 -10.87 8.28
C TRP A 26 1.47 -9.36 8.40
N THR A 27 0.37 -8.65 8.33
CA THR A 27 0.38 -7.18 8.30
C THR A 27 0.12 -6.51 9.63
N THR A 28 -0.37 -7.26 10.65
CA THR A 28 -0.73 -6.70 11.96
C THR A 28 -0.25 -7.55 13.15
N ASN A 29 0.40 -8.68 12.90
CA ASN A 29 0.89 -9.58 13.94
C ASN A 29 2.15 -9.02 14.63
N LYS A 30 2.63 -9.74 15.66
CA LYS A 30 3.80 -9.33 16.42
C LYS A 30 5.06 -9.17 15.57
N ILE A 31 5.23 -10.02 14.55
CA ILE A 31 6.41 -9.97 13.67
C ILE A 31 6.37 -8.68 12.84
N ALA A 32 5.22 -8.36 12.23
CA ALA A 32 5.04 -7.11 11.50
C ALA A 32 5.33 -5.88 12.39
N LYS A 33 4.80 -5.86 13.61
CA LYS A 33 5.03 -4.76 14.56
C LYS A 33 6.51 -4.58 14.89
N LEU A 34 7.21 -5.67 15.21
CA LEU A 34 8.64 -5.61 15.51
C LEU A 34 9.47 -5.17 14.30
N THR A 35 9.14 -5.68 13.12
CA THR A 35 9.84 -5.32 11.87
C THR A 35 9.65 -3.85 11.53
N ILE A 36 8.44 -3.34 11.68
CA ILE A 36 8.14 -1.92 11.43
C ILE A 36 8.87 -1.04 12.45
N LYS A 37 8.80 -1.38 13.73
CA LYS A 37 9.51 -0.67 14.78
C LYS A 37 11.01 -0.57 14.48
N GLU A 38 11.62 -1.67 14.06
CA GLU A 38 13.05 -1.71 13.70
C GLU A 38 13.33 -0.79 12.52
N TYR A 39 12.52 -0.84 11.46
CA TYR A 39 12.73 0.01 10.29
C TYR A 39 12.51 1.50 10.57
N LEU A 40 11.54 1.84 11.41
CA LEU A 40 11.20 3.21 11.72
C LEU A 40 12.07 3.82 12.82
N SER A 41 12.82 2.99 13.58
CA SER A 41 13.70 3.45 14.67
C SER A 41 14.82 4.40 14.22
N VAL A 42 15.11 4.42 12.93
CA VAL A 42 16.15 5.32 12.36
C VAL A 42 15.65 6.75 12.14
N PHE A 43 14.34 6.97 12.22
CA PHE A 43 13.76 8.28 12.04
C PHE A 43 13.48 8.94 13.38
N SER A 44 14.03 10.14 13.56
CA SER A 44 13.68 11.08 14.62
C SER A 44 13.17 12.36 13.94
N ASP A 45 12.19 12.98 14.53
CA ASP A 45 11.71 14.31 14.13
C ASP A 45 11.32 14.42 12.64
N ILE A 46 10.52 13.46 12.16
CA ILE A 46 9.90 13.54 10.84
C ILE A 46 8.45 14.02 10.95
N ASP A 47 8.05 14.91 10.06
CA ASP A 47 6.67 15.44 9.99
C ASP A 47 5.76 14.51 9.18
N SER A 48 6.31 13.84 8.18
CA SER A 48 5.54 13.01 7.25
C SER A 48 6.31 11.76 6.83
N LEU A 49 5.59 10.66 6.68
CA LEU A 49 6.10 9.39 6.15
C LEU A 49 5.39 9.01 4.86
N ILE A 50 6.10 8.97 3.75
CA ILE A 50 5.55 8.54 2.46
C ILE A 50 5.72 7.03 2.30
N LEU A 51 4.60 6.34 2.04
CA LEU A 51 4.60 4.92 1.73
C LEU A 51 5.00 4.69 0.26
N GLY A 52 6.30 4.57 0.01
CA GLY A 52 6.91 4.51 -1.33
C GLY A 52 6.85 3.13 -2.01
N CYS A 53 6.08 2.17 -1.50
CA CYS A 53 5.92 0.85 -2.07
C CYS A 53 4.46 0.43 -2.01
N THR A 54 3.97 -0.29 -3.01
CA THR A 54 2.57 -0.76 -3.09
C THR A 54 2.16 -1.72 -1.97
N HIS A 55 3.12 -2.37 -1.31
CA HIS A 55 2.87 -3.24 -0.16
C HIS A 55 2.75 -2.48 1.17
N TYR A 56 3.40 -1.32 1.29
CA TYR A 56 3.50 -0.60 2.57
C TYR A 56 2.13 -0.12 3.12
N PRO A 57 1.16 0.27 2.30
CA PRO A 57 -0.18 0.60 2.78
C PRO A 57 -0.88 -0.52 3.57
N LEU A 58 -0.53 -1.78 3.34
CA LEU A 58 -1.07 -2.91 4.10
C LEU A 58 -0.66 -2.88 5.58
N PHE A 59 0.40 -2.16 5.91
CA PHE A 59 0.91 -1.98 7.28
C PHE A 59 0.53 -0.62 7.88
N GLU A 60 -0.22 0.22 7.17
CA GLU A 60 -0.51 1.61 7.58
C GLU A 60 -1.03 1.70 9.01
N LYS A 61 -1.88 0.76 9.44
CA LYS A 61 -2.38 0.71 10.82
C LYS A 61 -1.24 0.58 11.83
N VAL A 62 -0.31 -0.34 11.61
CA VAL A 62 0.81 -0.59 12.53
C VAL A 62 1.81 0.55 12.48
N ILE A 63 2.03 1.14 11.30
CA ILE A 63 2.90 2.31 11.13
C ILE A 63 2.35 3.49 11.93
N LYS A 64 1.06 3.77 11.86
CA LYS A 64 0.40 4.83 12.63
C LYS A 64 0.38 4.57 14.14
N GLU A 65 0.36 3.30 14.56
CA GLU A 65 0.50 2.93 15.97
C GLU A 65 1.90 3.22 16.49
N GLU A 66 2.94 3.10 15.65
CA GLU A 66 4.35 3.33 16.01
C GLU A 66 4.74 4.82 15.90
N LEU A 67 4.21 5.53 14.91
CA LEU A 67 4.48 6.95 14.65
C LEU A 67 3.26 7.80 15.01
N TYR A 68 3.17 8.22 16.26
CA TYR A 68 1.94 8.80 16.80
C TYR A 68 1.56 10.17 16.20
N ASP A 69 2.52 11.04 15.92
CA ASP A 69 2.29 12.42 15.44
C ASP A 69 2.88 12.67 14.03
N VAL A 70 2.95 11.64 13.20
CA VAL A 70 3.51 11.72 11.85
C VAL A 70 2.41 11.53 10.82
N ASP A 71 2.33 12.41 9.84
CA ASP A 71 1.42 12.26 8.71
C ASP A 71 1.86 11.10 7.81
N VAL A 72 1.04 10.04 7.75
CA VAL A 72 1.30 8.89 6.89
C VAL A 72 0.64 9.08 5.52
N VAL A 73 1.46 9.32 4.51
CA VAL A 73 1.03 9.59 3.14
C VAL A 73 0.92 8.29 2.34
N ASN A 74 -0.32 7.87 2.09
CA ASN A 74 -0.63 6.72 1.24
C ASN A 74 -0.73 7.17 -0.23
N THR A 75 0.31 6.89 -1.00
CA THR A 75 0.41 7.31 -2.41
C THR A 75 -0.71 6.75 -3.28
N GLY A 76 -1.21 5.55 -3.00
CA GLY A 76 -2.32 4.94 -3.73
C GLY A 76 -3.63 5.73 -3.58
N ILE A 77 -3.92 6.22 -2.37
CA ILE A 77 -5.10 7.07 -2.11
C ILE A 77 -4.97 8.39 -2.87
N ILE A 78 -3.82 9.04 -2.77
CA ILE A 78 -3.59 10.33 -3.45
C ILE A 78 -3.73 10.20 -4.97
N ILE A 79 -3.15 9.14 -5.55
CA ILE A 79 -3.28 8.89 -7.00
C ILE A 79 -4.74 8.63 -7.37
N ALA A 80 -5.48 7.86 -6.59
CA ALA A 80 -6.89 7.59 -6.85
C ALA A 80 -7.74 8.88 -6.78
N GLU A 81 -7.45 9.76 -5.85
CA GLU A 81 -8.13 11.06 -5.75
C GLU A 81 -7.76 11.99 -6.91
N TYR A 82 -6.49 12.07 -7.27
CA TYR A 82 -6.06 12.83 -8.44
C TYR A 82 -6.74 12.34 -9.72
N LEU A 83 -6.83 11.02 -9.93
CA LEU A 83 -7.50 10.45 -11.09
C LEU A 83 -8.99 10.82 -11.17
N LYS A 84 -9.68 11.00 -10.05
CA LYS A 84 -11.06 11.50 -10.04
C LYS A 84 -11.19 12.92 -10.60
N THR A 85 -10.14 13.73 -10.52
CA THR A 85 -10.14 15.11 -11.01
C THR A 85 -9.83 15.21 -12.50
N VAL A 86 -9.02 14.29 -13.03
CA VAL A 86 -8.55 14.34 -14.43
C VAL A 86 -9.32 13.40 -15.36
N LEU A 87 -9.95 12.35 -14.83
CA LEU A 87 -10.74 11.43 -15.63
C LEU A 87 -12.21 11.83 -15.65
N ILE A 88 -12.81 11.86 -16.86
CA ILE A 88 -14.25 11.97 -17.00
C ILE A 88 -14.84 10.58 -16.66
N ILE A 89 -15.19 10.41 -15.38
CA ILE A 89 -15.79 9.17 -14.91
C ILE A 89 -17.28 9.21 -15.23
N ASN A 90 -17.66 8.62 -16.37
CA ASN A 90 -19.07 8.33 -16.65
C ASN A 90 -19.50 7.21 -15.70
N LYS A 91 -20.40 7.54 -14.77
CA LYS A 91 -21.01 6.51 -13.90
C LYS A 91 -21.80 5.56 -14.77
N SER A 92 -21.19 4.46 -15.17
CA SER A 92 -21.91 3.39 -15.83
C SER A 92 -22.95 2.82 -14.85
N ARG A 93 -24.20 2.72 -15.30
CA ARG A 93 -25.24 2.04 -14.53
C ARG A 93 -25.12 0.52 -14.57
N LYS A 94 -24.27 0.00 -15.46
CA LYS A 94 -24.02 -1.44 -15.54
C LYS A 94 -23.00 -1.83 -14.48
N LYS A 95 -23.38 -2.77 -13.62
CA LYS A 95 -22.47 -3.42 -12.70
C LYS A 95 -21.56 -4.32 -13.54
N VAL A 96 -20.31 -3.92 -13.71
CA VAL A 96 -19.29 -4.73 -14.39
C VAL A 96 -18.61 -5.58 -13.32
N GLU A 97 -18.44 -6.86 -13.58
CA GLU A 97 -17.62 -7.73 -12.71
C GLU A 97 -16.14 -7.46 -13.00
N ASP A 98 -15.36 -7.38 -11.93
CA ASP A 98 -13.92 -7.28 -12.07
C ASP A 98 -13.35 -8.65 -12.43
N LEU A 99 -12.48 -8.67 -13.44
CA LEU A 99 -11.72 -9.83 -13.85
C LEU A 99 -10.25 -9.62 -13.54
N PHE A 100 -9.62 -10.64 -12.99
CA PHE A 100 -8.20 -10.64 -12.64
C PHE A 100 -7.50 -11.73 -13.46
N TYR A 101 -6.57 -11.33 -14.32
CA TYR A 101 -5.77 -12.23 -15.13
C TYR A 101 -4.42 -12.44 -14.44
N LEU A 102 -4.05 -13.69 -14.25
CA LEU A 102 -2.81 -14.08 -13.59
C LEU A 102 -2.08 -15.14 -14.44
N THR A 103 -0.76 -15.12 -14.39
CA THR A 103 0.09 -16.14 -15.06
C THR A 103 0.38 -17.30 -14.13
N ASP A 104 0.28 -17.06 -12.80
CA ASP A 104 0.43 -18.08 -11.77
C ASP A 104 -0.35 -17.69 -10.51
N VAL A 105 -0.74 -18.67 -9.70
CA VAL A 105 -1.48 -18.46 -8.45
C VAL A 105 -0.81 -19.19 -7.31
N GLU A 106 -0.12 -18.45 -6.46
CA GLU A 106 0.31 -18.98 -5.18
C GLU A 106 -0.88 -19.26 -4.26
N SER A 107 -0.77 -20.30 -3.45
CA SER A 107 -1.85 -20.81 -2.58
C SER A 107 -2.49 -19.75 -1.68
N ASN A 108 -1.73 -18.73 -1.28
CA ASN A 108 -2.20 -17.69 -0.36
C ASN A 108 -2.70 -16.41 -1.09
N PHE A 109 -2.38 -16.24 -2.38
CA PHE A 109 -2.72 -15.03 -3.15
C PHE A 109 -4.20 -14.68 -3.09
N ILE A 110 -5.07 -15.66 -3.35
CA ILE A 110 -6.52 -15.45 -3.38
C ILE A 110 -7.06 -14.94 -2.04
N ASN A 111 -6.55 -15.48 -0.94
CA ASN A 111 -6.97 -15.07 0.41
C ASN A 111 -6.56 -13.63 0.72
N ILE A 112 -5.35 -13.27 0.35
CA ILE A 112 -4.81 -11.92 0.55
C ILE A 112 -5.56 -10.92 -0.33
N ALA A 113 -5.73 -11.21 -1.61
CA ALA A 113 -6.45 -10.37 -2.54
C ALA A 113 -7.92 -10.13 -2.09
N ARG A 114 -8.61 -11.16 -1.61
CA ARG A 114 -9.96 -11.03 -1.03
C ARG A 114 -9.99 -10.13 0.20
N LYS A 115 -9.00 -10.22 1.07
CA LYS A 115 -8.88 -9.35 2.25
C LYS A 115 -8.65 -7.88 1.85
N ILE A 116 -7.74 -7.63 0.91
CA ILE A 116 -7.41 -6.28 0.45
C ILE A 116 -8.60 -5.64 -0.25
N LEU A 117 -9.24 -6.37 -1.16
CA LEU A 117 -10.33 -5.87 -1.98
C LEU A 117 -11.69 -5.91 -1.26
N ASN A 118 -11.77 -6.61 -0.12
CA ASN A 118 -12.99 -6.86 0.65
C ASN A 118 -14.17 -7.38 -0.22
N LYS A 119 -13.85 -8.22 -1.21
CA LYS A 119 -14.83 -8.84 -2.12
C LYS A 119 -14.33 -10.16 -2.68
N LYS A 120 -15.27 -10.94 -3.26
CA LYS A 120 -14.89 -12.09 -4.07
C LYS A 120 -14.20 -11.58 -5.35
N ILE A 121 -13.20 -12.32 -5.81
CA ILE A 121 -12.48 -12.05 -7.04
C ILE A 121 -12.67 -13.22 -7.99
N ASN A 122 -12.86 -12.90 -9.27
CA ASN A 122 -12.87 -13.87 -10.36
C ASN A 122 -11.49 -13.86 -10.99
N ILE A 123 -10.82 -15.01 -10.98
CA ILE A 123 -9.45 -15.16 -11.50
C ILE A 123 -9.50 -16.05 -12.73
N GLU A 124 -8.80 -15.63 -13.76
CA GLU A 124 -8.55 -16.38 -14.97
C GLU A 124 -7.03 -16.51 -15.16
N LEU A 125 -6.57 -17.75 -15.29
CA LEU A 125 -5.18 -18.02 -15.60
C LEU A 125 -4.94 -17.83 -17.09
N ILE A 126 -3.90 -17.10 -17.41
CA ILE A 126 -3.46 -16.88 -18.80
C ILE A 126 -2.02 -17.32 -18.98
N GLU A 127 -1.72 -17.86 -20.15
CA GLU A 127 -0.35 -18.11 -20.61
C GLU A 127 0.12 -16.89 -21.42
N ILE A 128 1.37 -16.47 -21.21
CA ILE A 128 2.02 -15.39 -21.96
C ILE A 128 3.15 -15.98 -22.79
#